data_014c56c9d1479109f29b34814ca3b166
#
_entry.id   014c56c9d1479109f29b34814ca3b166
#
_cell.length_a   1.000
_cell.length_b   1.000
_cell.length_c   1.000
_cell.angle_alpha   90.00
_cell.angle_beta   90.00
_cell.angle_gamma   90.00
#
_symmetry.space_group_name_H-M   'P 1'
#
loop_
_entity.id
_entity.type
_entity.pdbx_description
1 polymer ?
#
loop_
_entity_poly.entity_id
_entity_poly.type
_entity_poly.pdbx_seq_one_letter_code
_entity_poly.pdbx_strand_id
1 'polypeptide(L)'
;MSADAPGGERIAKLIARAGVCSRRDAETLITARRVALDGLVLDSPAVRVRPGQRVTVDGKPLPEAEPTRLFRYHKPKGAVTAARDPEGRATIYDTLPEGLPRLMPVGRLDIASEGLLLLTNDGALKRRLELPATGWIRRYRVRAFGEVDDRRLKGLAQGATVDGVTYGPVEARLDRMQGDNAWLTVALREGKNREVRRVLEHVGLRVNRLIRMAYGPFQLGSLPKRAVEEVPAKVLRDQIGGLLELPPRPRHPTRRGAG
;
A
#
# COMPACT_ATOMS: atom_id res chain seq x y z
N MET A 1 17.00 12.70 -4.77
CA MET A 1 16.42 14.06 -4.83
C MET A 1 15.04 13.93 -5.47
N SER A 2 13.97 14.12 -4.69
CA SER A 2 12.61 14.06 -5.21
C SER A 2 12.39 15.20 -6.19
N ALA A 3 11.94 14.89 -7.40
CA ALA A 3 11.61 15.85 -8.45
C ALA A 3 10.36 16.69 -8.11
N ASP A 4 10.45 17.48 -7.05
CA ASP A 4 9.61 18.65 -6.84
C ASP A 4 10.41 19.83 -7.40
N ALA A 5 9.98 20.30 -8.56
CA ALA A 5 10.53 21.38 -9.37
C ALA A 5 10.85 22.68 -8.57
N PRO A 6 11.49 23.68 -9.16
CA PRO A 6 12.16 24.83 -8.52
C PRO A 6 11.26 25.77 -7.70
N GLY A 7 10.43 25.26 -6.81
CA GLY A 7 9.46 26.02 -6.00
C GLY A 7 9.19 25.48 -4.61
N GLY A 8 9.85 24.39 -4.13
CA GLY A 8 9.61 23.83 -2.80
C GLY A 8 8.49 22.76 -2.76
N GLU A 9 8.31 22.10 -1.60
CA GLU A 9 7.30 21.06 -1.36
C GLU A 9 5.96 21.69 -0.93
N ARG A 10 4.82 21.14 -1.37
CA ARG A 10 3.50 21.59 -0.88
C ARG A 10 3.39 21.42 0.62
N ILE A 11 2.96 22.44 1.34
CA ILE A 11 2.91 22.47 2.80
C ILE A 11 2.07 21.31 3.38
N ALA A 12 0.90 20.99 2.79
CA ALA A 12 0.08 19.87 3.22
C ALA A 12 0.80 18.50 3.06
N LYS A 13 1.68 18.36 2.05
CA LYS A 13 2.50 17.16 1.88
C LYS A 13 3.59 17.08 2.94
N LEU A 14 4.22 18.21 3.27
CA LEU A 14 5.24 18.30 4.33
C LEU A 14 4.67 17.92 5.70
N ILE A 15 3.52 18.50 6.09
CA ILE A 15 2.81 18.20 7.33
C ILE A 15 2.45 16.70 7.43
N ALA A 16 1.95 16.13 6.33
CA ALA A 16 1.59 14.71 6.29
C ALA A 16 2.83 13.80 6.37
N ARG A 17 3.96 14.18 5.77
CA ARG A 17 5.23 13.45 5.85
C ARG A 17 5.85 13.50 7.24
N ALA A 18 5.66 14.61 7.96
CA ALA A 18 6.04 14.74 9.37
C ALA A 18 5.16 13.90 10.32
N GLY A 19 4.17 13.15 9.81
CA GLY A 19 3.34 12.23 10.59
C GLY A 19 2.18 12.90 11.33
N VAL A 20 2.03 14.22 11.27
CA VAL A 20 1.03 14.99 12.06
C VAL A 20 -0.40 14.57 11.70
N CYS A 21 -0.76 14.52 10.40
CA CYS A 21 -2.10 14.17 9.94
C CYS A 21 -2.10 13.73 8.47
N SER A 22 -3.29 13.47 7.88
CA SER A 22 -3.38 13.23 6.43
C SER A 22 -3.20 14.53 5.64
N ARG A 23 -2.91 14.43 4.32
CA ARG A 23 -2.83 15.61 3.46
C ARG A 23 -4.14 16.41 3.45
N ARG A 24 -5.31 15.73 3.45
CA ARG A 24 -6.62 16.37 3.50
C ARG A 24 -6.86 17.05 4.84
N ASP A 25 -6.52 16.40 5.94
CA ASP A 25 -6.64 17.00 7.26
C ASP A 25 -5.68 18.19 7.39
N ALA A 26 -4.47 18.13 6.81
CA ALA A 26 -3.54 19.25 6.75
C ALA A 26 -4.12 20.44 5.95
N GLU A 27 -4.80 20.19 4.83
CA GLU A 27 -5.50 21.24 4.08
C GLU A 27 -6.61 21.87 4.94
N THR A 28 -7.36 21.08 5.71
CA THR A 28 -8.37 21.56 6.65
C THR A 28 -7.75 22.40 7.76
N LEU A 29 -6.60 21.98 8.35
CA LEU A 29 -5.89 22.75 9.37
C LEU A 29 -5.40 24.10 8.82
N ILE A 30 -4.92 24.14 7.56
CA ILE A 30 -4.48 25.38 6.91
C ILE A 30 -5.66 26.34 6.73
N THR A 31 -6.78 25.86 6.18
CA THR A 31 -7.98 26.67 6.00
C THR A 31 -8.56 27.16 7.34
N ALA A 32 -8.38 26.38 8.41
CA ALA A 32 -8.77 26.77 9.77
C ALA A 32 -7.75 27.70 10.43
N ARG A 33 -6.73 28.21 9.70
CA ARG A 33 -5.69 29.14 10.19
C ARG A 33 -4.85 28.60 11.37
N ARG A 34 -4.68 27.30 11.45
CA ARG A 34 -3.92 26.59 12.49
C ARG A 34 -2.48 26.28 12.07
N VAL A 35 -2.08 26.70 10.86
CA VAL A 35 -0.74 26.46 10.31
C VAL A 35 -0.07 27.80 10.03
N ALA A 36 1.20 27.92 10.42
CA ALA A 36 2.01 29.09 10.07
C ALA A 36 3.33 28.69 9.40
N LEU A 37 3.80 29.56 8.49
CA LEU A 37 5.09 29.46 7.80
C LEU A 37 5.94 30.69 8.17
N ASP A 38 7.09 30.47 8.79
CA ASP A 38 7.98 31.54 9.28
C ASP A 38 7.24 32.58 10.17
N GLY A 39 6.25 32.12 10.97
CA GLY A 39 5.42 32.95 11.84
C GLY A 39 4.19 33.55 11.17
N LEU A 40 4.04 33.49 9.86
CA LEU A 40 2.86 33.98 9.15
C LEU A 40 1.78 32.90 9.06
N VAL A 41 0.60 33.19 9.62
CA VAL A 41 -0.55 32.27 9.58
C VAL A 41 -1.07 32.14 8.13
N LEU A 42 -1.27 30.89 7.71
CA LEU A 42 -1.74 30.57 6.38
C LEU A 42 -3.25 30.30 6.37
N ASP A 43 -3.91 30.64 5.27
CA ASP A 43 -5.33 30.35 5.00
C ASP A 43 -5.55 29.58 3.69
N SER A 44 -4.48 29.40 2.90
CA SER A 44 -4.52 28.69 1.63
C SER A 44 -3.54 27.52 1.57
N PRO A 45 -3.97 26.31 1.16
CA PRO A 45 -3.10 25.14 1.00
C PRO A 45 -2.20 25.19 -0.24
N ALA A 46 -2.33 26.22 -1.08
CA ALA A 46 -1.54 26.37 -2.30
C ALA A 46 -0.06 26.70 -2.05
N VAL A 47 0.31 26.97 -0.80
CA VAL A 47 1.65 27.38 -0.38
C VAL A 47 2.65 26.23 -0.52
N ARG A 48 3.87 26.59 -0.99
CA ARG A 48 5.03 25.70 -1.04
C ARG A 48 6.09 26.15 -0.04
N VAL A 49 6.67 25.18 0.64
CA VAL A 49 7.72 25.38 1.65
C VAL A 49 9.07 25.10 1.02
N ARG A 50 10.00 26.05 1.15
CA ARG A 50 11.39 25.94 0.70
C ARG A 50 12.26 25.36 1.82
N PRO A 51 13.42 24.76 1.49
CA PRO A 51 14.39 24.37 2.51
C PRO A 51 14.75 25.53 3.44
N GLY A 52 14.82 25.29 4.74
CA GLY A 52 15.14 26.28 5.77
C GLY A 52 13.94 27.02 6.36
N GLN A 53 12.77 26.98 5.73
CA GLN A 53 11.57 27.62 6.25
C GLN A 53 10.97 26.77 7.40
N ARG A 54 10.44 27.44 8.42
CA ARG A 54 9.86 26.83 9.61
C ARG A 54 8.33 26.76 9.51
N VAL A 55 7.80 25.55 9.56
CA VAL A 55 6.34 25.33 9.63
C VAL A 55 5.94 24.98 11.05
N THR A 56 4.84 25.59 11.52
CA THR A 56 4.21 25.23 12.78
C THR A 56 2.75 24.86 12.59
N VAL A 57 2.25 23.93 13.41
CA VAL A 57 0.83 23.54 13.52
C VAL A 57 0.42 23.76 14.96
N ASP A 58 -0.63 24.56 15.21
CA ASP A 58 -1.06 24.96 16.55
C ASP A 58 0.08 25.56 17.40
N GLY A 59 0.95 26.36 16.76
CA GLY A 59 2.12 26.95 17.39
C GLY A 59 3.29 26.00 17.66
N LYS A 60 3.15 24.70 17.42
CA LYS A 60 4.20 23.69 17.61
C LYS A 60 4.95 23.44 16.30
N PRO A 61 6.31 23.38 16.31
CA PRO A 61 7.08 23.04 15.13
C PRO A 61 6.77 21.62 14.64
N LEU A 62 6.88 21.40 13.32
CA LEU A 62 6.74 20.05 12.78
C LEU A 62 7.83 19.14 13.34
N PRO A 63 7.49 17.90 13.72
CA PRO A 63 8.50 16.89 14.05
C PRO A 63 9.34 16.56 12.82
N GLU A 64 10.55 16.08 13.05
CA GLU A 64 11.37 15.53 11.96
C GLU A 64 10.63 14.36 11.30
N ALA A 65 10.73 14.29 9.98
CA ALA A 65 10.13 13.18 9.24
C ALA A 65 10.85 11.87 9.58
N GLU A 66 10.09 10.86 10.00
CA GLU A 66 10.65 9.55 10.25
C GLU A 66 11.25 8.94 8.95
N PRO A 67 12.28 8.10 9.06
CA PRO A 67 12.77 7.30 7.95
C PRO A 67 11.63 6.52 7.28
N THR A 68 11.76 6.29 5.97
CA THR A 68 10.81 5.45 5.23
C THR A 68 10.77 4.04 5.81
N ARG A 69 9.60 3.60 6.21
CA ARG A 69 9.31 2.26 6.76
C ARG A 69 8.23 1.59 5.93
N LEU A 70 8.35 0.28 5.79
CA LEU A 70 7.37 -0.58 5.12
C LEU A 70 7.00 -1.73 6.05
N PHE A 71 5.72 -2.07 6.07
CA PHE A 71 5.18 -3.13 6.90
C PHE A 71 4.39 -4.12 6.07
N ARG A 72 4.47 -5.40 6.42
CA ARG A 72 3.57 -6.45 5.97
C ARG A 72 2.44 -6.57 6.98
N TYR A 73 1.23 -6.52 6.50
CA TYR A 73 0.04 -6.68 7.32
C TYR A 73 -0.83 -7.80 6.75
N HIS A 74 -1.28 -8.72 7.59
CA HIS A 74 -2.25 -9.73 7.20
C HIS A 74 -3.66 -9.20 7.43
N LYS A 75 -4.19 -8.53 6.41
CA LYS A 75 -5.55 -8.00 6.46
C LYS A 75 -6.57 -9.13 6.64
N PRO A 76 -7.45 -9.08 7.66
CA PRO A 76 -8.55 -10.03 7.79
C PRO A 76 -9.67 -9.74 6.77
N LYS A 77 -10.51 -10.74 6.50
CA LYS A 77 -11.80 -10.53 5.84
C LYS A 77 -12.68 -9.65 6.74
N GLY A 78 -13.49 -8.78 6.15
CA GLY A 78 -14.44 -7.91 6.86
C GLY A 78 -13.92 -6.50 7.17
N ALA A 79 -12.62 -6.25 7.09
CA ALA A 79 -12.07 -4.90 7.27
C ALA A 79 -11.99 -4.13 5.95
N VAL A 80 -12.39 -2.86 5.96
CA VAL A 80 -12.29 -1.94 4.80
C VAL A 80 -10.88 -1.36 4.71
N THR A 81 -10.31 -1.30 3.51
CA THR A 81 -9.01 -0.65 3.27
C THR A 81 -9.21 0.86 3.06
N ALA A 82 -9.63 1.55 4.12
CA ALA A 82 -9.83 2.99 4.13
C ALA A 82 -9.51 3.54 5.53
N ALA A 83 -9.22 4.85 5.62
CA ALA A 83 -9.00 5.52 6.89
C ALA A 83 -10.30 5.76 7.68
N ARG A 84 -11.40 5.94 6.96
CA ARG A 84 -12.76 6.08 7.51
C ARG A 84 -13.72 5.39 6.54
N ASP A 85 -14.76 4.80 7.08
CA ASP A 85 -15.83 4.20 6.29
C ASP A 85 -17.15 4.95 6.58
N PRO A 86 -17.84 5.48 5.55
CA PRO A 86 -19.10 6.19 5.74
C PRO A 86 -20.23 5.32 6.30
N GLU A 87 -20.16 4.00 6.09
CA GLU A 87 -21.15 3.03 6.56
C GLU A 87 -20.81 2.48 7.97
N GLY A 88 -19.78 3.01 8.62
CA GLY A 88 -19.37 2.60 9.97
C GLY A 88 -18.77 1.19 10.07
N ARG A 89 -18.41 0.56 8.95
CA ARG A 89 -17.76 -0.75 8.96
C ARG A 89 -16.34 -0.65 9.50
N ALA A 90 -15.87 -1.71 10.16
CA ALA A 90 -14.50 -1.78 10.65
C ALA A 90 -13.49 -1.57 9.51
N THR A 91 -12.52 -0.70 9.73
CA THR A 91 -11.42 -0.40 8.81
C THR A 91 -10.20 -1.24 9.16
N ILE A 92 -9.17 -1.19 8.33
CA ILE A 92 -7.87 -1.81 8.67
C ILE A 92 -7.27 -1.18 9.92
N TYR A 93 -7.51 0.12 10.18
CA TYR A 93 -6.92 0.83 11.32
C TYR A 93 -7.48 0.41 12.66
N ASP A 94 -8.75 -0.05 12.69
CA ASP A 94 -9.36 -0.59 13.90
C ASP A 94 -8.77 -1.96 14.31
N THR A 95 -7.95 -2.54 13.45
CA THR A 95 -7.32 -3.86 13.67
C THR A 95 -5.79 -3.78 13.75
N LEU A 96 -5.19 -2.61 13.56
CA LEU A 96 -3.75 -2.41 13.72
C LEU A 96 -3.39 -2.33 15.21
N PRO A 97 -2.23 -2.89 15.62
CA PRO A 97 -1.72 -2.70 16.99
C PRO A 97 -1.38 -1.24 17.27
N GLU A 98 -1.43 -0.86 18.53
CA GLU A 98 -0.99 0.45 19.01
C GLU A 98 0.53 0.63 18.85
N GLY A 99 1.01 1.87 18.94
CA GLY A 99 2.44 2.20 18.87
C GLY A 99 3.05 2.23 17.48
N LEU A 100 2.26 1.98 16.42
CA LEU A 100 2.72 2.12 15.05
C LEU A 100 2.72 3.60 14.62
N PRO A 101 3.66 4.00 13.73
CA PRO A 101 3.58 5.31 13.11
C PRO A 101 2.30 5.44 12.28
N ARG A 102 1.99 6.64 11.83
CA ARG A 102 0.89 6.84 10.90
C ARG A 102 1.16 6.12 9.58
N LEU A 103 0.46 5.02 9.32
CA LEU A 103 0.63 4.18 8.15
C LEU A 103 -0.43 4.43 7.07
N MET A 104 -0.04 4.24 5.82
CA MET A 104 -0.90 4.29 4.64
C MET A 104 -0.86 2.94 3.92
N PRO A 105 -2.00 2.38 3.48
CA PRO A 105 -2.01 1.15 2.69
C PRO A 105 -1.46 1.40 1.29
N VAL A 106 -0.67 0.46 0.79
CA VAL A 106 -0.22 0.38 -0.59
C VAL A 106 -1.24 -0.42 -1.40
N GLY A 107 -2.01 0.27 -2.22
CA GLY A 107 -3.17 -0.30 -2.88
C GLY A 107 -4.28 -0.65 -1.90
N ARG A 108 -5.18 -1.50 -2.37
CA ARG A 108 -6.34 -1.94 -1.58
C ARG A 108 -6.54 -3.45 -1.70
N LEU A 109 -7.22 -4.00 -0.71
CA LEU A 109 -7.91 -5.28 -0.76
C LEU A 109 -9.38 -5.03 -0.44
N ASP A 110 -10.28 -5.66 -1.19
CA ASP A 110 -11.71 -5.59 -0.94
C ASP A 110 -12.05 -6.09 0.48
N ILE A 111 -13.21 -5.68 1.00
CA ILE A 111 -13.71 -6.11 2.32
C ILE A 111 -13.79 -7.64 2.45
N ALA A 112 -14.18 -8.33 1.36
CA ALA A 112 -14.28 -9.79 1.30
C ALA A 112 -12.97 -10.50 0.98
N SER A 113 -11.86 -9.78 0.81
CA SER A 113 -10.51 -10.31 0.53
C SER A 113 -9.62 -10.21 1.75
N GLU A 114 -8.71 -11.17 1.90
CA GLU A 114 -7.77 -11.26 3.01
C GLU A 114 -6.32 -11.43 2.50
N GLY A 115 -5.36 -11.40 3.41
CA GLY A 115 -3.96 -11.68 3.10
C GLY A 115 -3.08 -10.43 3.12
N LEU A 116 -1.97 -10.49 2.38
CA LEU A 116 -0.91 -9.49 2.41
C LEU A 116 -1.40 -8.12 1.94
N LEU A 117 -1.35 -7.14 2.82
CA LEU A 117 -1.44 -5.72 2.51
C LEU A 117 -0.17 -5.03 3.00
N LEU A 118 0.50 -4.31 2.11
CA LEU A 118 1.65 -3.48 2.49
C LEU A 118 1.16 -2.16 3.06
N LEU A 119 1.83 -1.69 4.12
CA LEU A 119 1.57 -0.40 4.76
C LEU A 119 2.88 0.38 4.82
N THR A 120 2.84 1.69 4.66
CA THR A 120 4.04 2.54 4.75
C THR A 120 3.72 3.90 5.36
N ASN A 121 4.69 4.52 6.02
CA ASN A 121 4.63 5.91 6.47
C ASN A 121 5.02 6.92 5.37
N ASP A 122 5.51 6.45 4.22
CA ASP A 122 5.99 7.29 3.11
C ASP A 122 5.05 7.27 1.91
N GLY A 123 4.42 8.44 1.64
CA GLY A 123 3.52 8.60 0.50
C GLY A 123 4.19 8.57 -0.87
N ALA A 124 5.50 8.83 -0.97
CA ALA A 124 6.25 8.71 -2.22
C ALA A 124 6.49 7.24 -2.55
N LEU A 125 6.91 6.45 -1.54
CA LEU A 125 7.01 5.00 -1.65
C LEU A 125 5.66 4.38 -2.02
N LYS A 126 4.59 4.72 -1.28
CA LYS A 126 3.23 4.26 -1.59
C LYS A 126 2.89 4.46 -3.07
N ARG A 127 3.04 5.68 -3.58
CA ARG A 127 2.73 6.01 -4.97
C ARG A 127 3.54 5.16 -5.96
N ARG A 128 4.85 5.00 -5.74
CA ARG A 128 5.71 4.20 -6.63
C ARG A 128 5.30 2.73 -6.66
N LEU A 129 4.97 2.15 -5.51
CA LEU A 129 4.53 0.75 -5.40
C LEU A 129 3.16 0.51 -6.05
N GLU A 130 2.31 1.53 -6.12
CA GLU A 130 0.99 1.46 -6.75
C GLU A 130 1.01 1.65 -8.27
N LEU A 131 2.07 2.25 -8.83
CA LEU A 131 2.14 2.51 -10.26
C LEU A 131 2.11 1.21 -11.07
N PRO A 132 1.27 1.12 -12.12
CA PRO A 132 1.25 -0.03 -13.03
C PRO A 132 2.61 -0.31 -13.68
N ALA A 133 3.40 0.74 -13.96
CA ALA A 133 4.74 0.63 -14.52
C ALA A 133 5.73 -0.14 -13.63
N THR A 134 5.48 -0.28 -12.32
CA THR A 134 6.26 -1.13 -11.43
C THR A 134 6.14 -2.60 -11.81
N GLY A 135 5.06 -3.00 -12.48
CA GLY A 135 4.87 -4.33 -13.05
C GLY A 135 4.87 -5.49 -12.05
N TRP A 136 4.70 -5.20 -10.76
CA TRP A 136 4.79 -6.21 -9.71
C TRP A 136 3.66 -7.21 -9.78
N ILE A 137 4.03 -8.49 -9.74
CA ILE A 137 3.10 -9.61 -9.73
C ILE A 137 2.41 -9.68 -8.37
N ARG A 138 1.08 -9.81 -8.40
CA ARG A 138 0.25 -10.10 -7.25
C ARG A 138 -0.16 -11.57 -7.33
N ARG A 139 0.17 -12.35 -6.29
CA ARG A 139 -0.21 -13.77 -6.23
C ARG A 139 -1.31 -13.97 -5.20
N TYR A 140 -2.29 -14.75 -5.59
CA TYR A 140 -3.45 -15.05 -4.78
C TYR A 140 -3.63 -16.56 -4.65
N ARG A 141 -4.09 -17.00 -3.49
CA ARG A 141 -4.69 -18.31 -3.28
C ARG A 141 -6.19 -18.12 -3.26
N VAL A 142 -6.89 -18.87 -4.09
CA VAL A 142 -8.32 -18.70 -4.32
C VAL A 142 -9.02 -20.01 -4.03
N ARG A 143 -10.12 -19.96 -3.29
CA ARG A 143 -11.10 -21.04 -3.23
C ARG A 143 -12.31 -20.61 -4.03
N ALA A 144 -12.65 -21.38 -5.04
CA ALA A 144 -13.79 -21.13 -5.91
C ALA A 144 -14.68 -22.36 -5.97
N PHE A 145 -15.97 -22.12 -6.21
CA PHE A 145 -16.98 -23.15 -6.44
C PHE A 145 -17.26 -23.23 -7.95
N GLY A 146 -17.39 -24.43 -8.48
CA GLY A 146 -17.72 -24.70 -9.88
C GLY A 146 -16.79 -25.71 -10.51
N GLU A 147 -17.16 -26.18 -11.68
CA GLU A 147 -16.34 -27.08 -12.50
C GLU A 147 -15.18 -26.32 -13.15
N VAL A 148 -13.99 -26.91 -13.07
CA VAL A 148 -12.78 -26.29 -13.63
C VAL A 148 -12.56 -26.81 -15.06
N ASP A 149 -12.74 -25.93 -16.02
CA ASP A 149 -12.31 -26.14 -17.40
C ASP A 149 -10.87 -25.64 -17.57
N ASP A 150 -9.93 -26.56 -17.66
CA ASP A 150 -8.50 -26.27 -17.81
C ASP A 150 -8.16 -25.42 -19.04
N ARG A 151 -8.91 -25.56 -20.14
CA ARG A 151 -8.67 -24.79 -21.38
C ARG A 151 -9.07 -23.34 -21.17
N ARG A 152 -10.25 -23.09 -20.58
CA ARG A 152 -10.72 -21.74 -20.24
C ARG A 152 -9.79 -21.09 -19.23
N LEU A 153 -9.36 -21.84 -18.22
CA LEU A 153 -8.45 -21.34 -17.19
C LEU A 153 -7.10 -20.91 -17.78
N LYS A 154 -6.52 -21.72 -18.65
CA LYS A 154 -5.27 -21.40 -19.40
C LYS A 154 -5.47 -20.26 -20.39
N GLY A 155 -6.65 -20.11 -20.97
CA GLY A 155 -7.00 -19.00 -21.87
C GLY A 155 -6.87 -17.62 -21.23
N LEU A 156 -7.03 -17.51 -19.88
CA LEU A 156 -6.87 -16.26 -19.15
C LEU A 156 -5.46 -15.64 -19.26
N ALA A 157 -4.46 -16.44 -19.62
CA ALA A 157 -3.10 -15.95 -19.87
C ALA A 157 -3.00 -14.99 -21.09
N GLN A 158 -4.01 -14.98 -21.96
CA GLN A 158 -4.12 -14.03 -23.07
C GLN A 158 -4.90 -12.75 -22.70
N GLY A 159 -5.35 -12.66 -21.44
CA GLY A 159 -6.30 -11.64 -20.99
C GLY A 159 -7.75 -12.03 -21.29
N ALA A 160 -8.69 -11.24 -20.80
CA ALA A 160 -10.11 -11.45 -21.01
C ALA A 160 -10.86 -10.12 -21.05
N THR A 161 -11.93 -10.04 -21.84
CA THR A 161 -12.88 -8.92 -21.76
C THR A 161 -14.16 -9.42 -21.09
N VAL A 162 -14.50 -8.80 -19.95
CA VAL A 162 -15.66 -9.16 -19.13
C VAL A 162 -16.47 -7.91 -18.87
N ASP A 163 -17.75 -7.92 -19.23
CA ASP A 163 -18.67 -6.78 -19.05
C ASP A 163 -18.11 -5.47 -19.64
N GLY A 164 -17.50 -5.52 -20.82
CA GLY A 164 -16.89 -4.37 -21.48
C GLY A 164 -15.55 -3.90 -20.90
N VAL A 165 -15.04 -4.54 -19.83
CA VAL A 165 -13.74 -4.24 -19.24
C VAL A 165 -12.71 -5.25 -19.72
N THR A 166 -11.64 -4.76 -20.37
CA THR A 166 -10.51 -5.60 -20.77
C THR A 166 -9.52 -5.76 -19.62
N TYR A 167 -9.22 -7.00 -19.25
CA TYR A 167 -8.23 -7.40 -18.26
C TYR A 167 -6.98 -7.92 -18.96
N GLY A 168 -5.81 -7.60 -18.44
CA GLY A 168 -4.54 -8.13 -18.92
C GLY A 168 -4.36 -9.62 -18.60
N PRO A 169 -3.18 -10.19 -18.95
CA PRO A 169 -2.86 -11.58 -18.70
C PRO A 169 -3.03 -11.99 -17.23
N VAL A 170 -3.77 -13.07 -16.99
CA VAL A 170 -3.96 -13.69 -15.68
C VAL A 170 -3.50 -15.14 -15.75
N GLU A 171 -2.45 -15.46 -15.01
CA GLU A 171 -1.99 -16.85 -14.85
C GLU A 171 -2.83 -17.49 -13.75
N ALA A 172 -3.60 -18.51 -14.09
CA ALA A 172 -4.43 -19.26 -13.15
C ALA A 172 -4.14 -20.76 -13.28
N ARG A 173 -3.92 -21.42 -12.14
CA ARG A 173 -3.61 -22.84 -12.07
C ARG A 173 -4.45 -23.52 -11.00
N LEU A 174 -5.05 -24.65 -11.34
CA LEU A 174 -5.68 -25.53 -10.37
C LEU A 174 -4.60 -26.21 -9.51
N ASP A 175 -4.72 -26.05 -8.19
CA ASP A 175 -3.85 -26.72 -7.22
C ASP A 175 -4.48 -28.06 -6.77
N ARG A 176 -5.78 -28.05 -6.45
CA ARG A 176 -6.53 -29.27 -6.06
C ARG A 176 -8.03 -29.05 -6.11
N MET A 177 -8.78 -30.12 -6.29
CA MET A 177 -10.23 -30.16 -6.04
C MET A 177 -10.51 -30.59 -4.58
N GLN A 178 -11.59 -30.09 -4.01
CA GLN A 178 -12.10 -30.48 -2.69
C GLN A 178 -13.64 -30.44 -2.73
N GLY A 179 -14.28 -31.56 -3.07
CA GLY A 179 -15.69 -31.58 -3.49
C GLY A 179 -15.89 -30.64 -4.68
N ASP A 180 -16.98 -29.87 -4.65
CA ASP A 180 -17.30 -28.88 -5.68
C ASP A 180 -16.45 -27.60 -5.60
N ASN A 181 -15.46 -27.53 -4.72
CA ASN A 181 -14.58 -26.40 -4.60
C ASN A 181 -13.21 -26.71 -5.20
N ALA A 182 -12.72 -25.76 -5.98
CA ALA A 182 -11.36 -25.76 -6.49
C ALA A 182 -10.49 -24.81 -5.65
N TRP A 183 -9.28 -25.24 -5.32
CA TRP A 183 -8.21 -24.37 -4.86
C TRP A 183 -7.31 -24.01 -6.04
N LEU A 184 -7.08 -22.72 -6.24
CA LEU A 184 -6.34 -22.18 -7.36
C LEU A 184 -5.23 -21.25 -6.86
N THR A 185 -4.12 -21.25 -7.59
CA THR A 185 -3.11 -20.18 -7.54
C THR A 185 -3.33 -19.27 -8.73
N VAL A 186 -3.49 -17.96 -8.45
CA VAL A 186 -3.73 -16.94 -9.46
C VAL A 186 -2.66 -15.85 -9.36
N ALA A 187 -2.06 -15.47 -10.49
CA ALA A 187 -1.06 -14.41 -10.57
C ALA A 187 -1.39 -13.42 -11.68
N LEU A 188 -1.23 -12.12 -11.38
CA LEU A 188 -1.50 -11.03 -12.33
C LEU A 188 -0.65 -9.80 -12.00
N ARG A 189 -0.46 -8.91 -12.98
CA ARG A 189 0.31 -7.67 -12.82
C ARG A 189 -0.56 -6.44 -12.57
N GLU A 190 -1.81 -6.49 -12.97
CA GLU A 190 -2.79 -5.42 -12.78
C GLU A 190 -3.40 -5.47 -11.36
N GLY A 191 -4.37 -4.62 -11.10
CA GLY A 191 -5.11 -4.55 -9.84
C GLY A 191 -6.40 -3.79 -10.05
N LYS A 192 -7.10 -4.08 -11.15
CA LYS A 192 -8.42 -3.52 -11.44
C LYS A 192 -9.44 -3.96 -10.38
N ASN A 193 -10.51 -3.20 -10.25
CA ASN A 193 -11.53 -3.49 -9.24
C ASN A 193 -12.07 -4.92 -9.37
N ARG A 194 -11.93 -5.72 -8.29
CA ARG A 194 -12.40 -7.10 -8.17
C ARG A 194 -11.94 -8.02 -9.31
N GLU A 195 -10.80 -7.73 -9.93
CA GLU A 195 -10.29 -8.38 -11.15
C GLU A 195 -10.28 -9.90 -11.04
N VAL A 196 -9.62 -10.47 -10.02
CA VAL A 196 -9.56 -11.94 -9.83
C VAL A 196 -10.96 -12.56 -9.77
N ARG A 197 -11.92 -11.92 -9.10
CA ARG A 197 -13.30 -12.44 -8.99
C ARG A 197 -14.00 -12.42 -10.32
N ARG A 198 -13.96 -11.28 -11.04
CA ARG A 198 -14.64 -11.12 -12.33
C ARG A 198 -14.08 -12.05 -13.41
N VAL A 199 -12.75 -12.17 -13.45
CA VAL A 199 -12.09 -13.04 -14.45
C VAL A 199 -12.37 -14.52 -14.17
N LEU A 200 -12.40 -14.96 -12.92
CA LEU A 200 -12.75 -16.33 -12.58
C LEU A 200 -14.25 -16.63 -12.78
N GLU A 201 -15.13 -15.67 -12.46
CA GLU A 201 -16.57 -15.79 -12.75
C GLU A 201 -16.85 -15.92 -14.26
N HIS A 202 -16.10 -15.22 -15.10
CA HIS A 202 -16.18 -15.34 -16.57
C HIS A 202 -15.89 -16.75 -17.08
N VAL A 203 -15.06 -17.52 -16.38
CA VAL A 203 -14.78 -18.92 -16.72
C VAL A 203 -15.61 -19.93 -15.91
N GLY A 204 -16.68 -19.46 -15.23
CA GLY A 204 -17.64 -20.30 -14.51
C GLY A 204 -17.29 -20.60 -13.04
N LEU A 205 -16.28 -19.92 -12.47
CA LEU A 205 -15.78 -20.17 -11.11
C LEU A 205 -16.19 -19.07 -10.12
N ARG A 206 -17.10 -19.36 -9.20
CA ARG A 206 -17.54 -18.43 -8.15
C ARG A 206 -16.55 -18.39 -6.98
N VAL A 207 -15.89 -17.26 -6.77
CA VAL A 207 -14.86 -17.10 -5.74
C VAL A 207 -15.48 -16.98 -4.34
N ASN A 208 -15.24 -17.98 -3.49
CA ASN A 208 -15.70 -18.03 -2.09
C ASN A 208 -14.66 -17.42 -1.13
N ARG A 209 -13.36 -17.62 -1.40
CA ARG A 209 -12.26 -17.09 -0.59
C ARG A 209 -11.14 -16.58 -1.47
N LEU A 210 -10.59 -15.41 -1.14
CA LEU A 210 -9.51 -14.76 -1.87
C LEU A 210 -8.46 -14.26 -0.89
N ILE A 211 -7.26 -14.83 -0.98
CA ILE A 211 -6.13 -14.51 -0.09
C ILE A 211 -4.98 -13.99 -0.95
N ARG A 212 -4.54 -12.75 -0.76
CA ARG A 212 -3.31 -12.28 -1.41
C ARG A 212 -2.09 -12.82 -0.69
N MET A 213 -1.33 -13.69 -1.37
CA MET A 213 -0.15 -14.35 -0.84
C MET A 213 1.13 -13.55 -1.05
N ALA A 214 1.20 -12.75 -2.14
CA ALA A 214 2.37 -11.96 -2.47
C ALA A 214 2.00 -10.65 -3.19
N TYR A 215 2.86 -9.65 -3.02
CA TYR A 215 2.83 -8.38 -3.72
C TYR A 215 4.28 -8.02 -4.12
N GLY A 216 4.63 -8.20 -5.38
CA GLY A 216 6.01 -8.13 -5.84
C GLY A 216 6.90 -9.10 -5.06
N PRO A 217 8.04 -8.63 -4.51
CA PRO A 217 8.96 -9.47 -3.76
C PRO A 217 8.47 -9.84 -2.35
N PHE A 218 7.45 -9.14 -1.84
CA PHE A 218 6.96 -9.35 -0.49
C PHE A 218 5.94 -10.50 -0.43
N GLN A 219 6.14 -11.39 0.55
CA GLN A 219 5.32 -12.58 0.76
C GLN A 219 4.52 -12.45 2.06
N LEU A 220 3.32 -13.02 2.11
CA LEU A 220 2.56 -13.16 3.34
C LEU A 220 3.27 -14.08 4.33
N GLY A 221 3.82 -15.19 3.83
CA GLY A 221 4.48 -16.19 4.65
C GLY A 221 3.55 -16.76 5.73
N SER A 222 4.10 -16.93 6.93
CA SER A 222 3.40 -17.41 8.12
C SER A 222 2.79 -16.29 8.98
N LEU A 223 2.77 -15.02 8.47
CA LEU A 223 2.25 -13.89 9.24
C LEU A 223 0.81 -14.15 9.69
N PRO A 224 0.50 -14.17 11.00
CA PRO A 224 -0.84 -14.43 11.51
C PRO A 224 -1.85 -13.35 11.05
N LYS A 225 -3.14 -13.70 11.04
CA LYS A 225 -4.19 -12.72 10.74
C LYS A 225 -4.15 -11.56 11.72
N ARG A 226 -4.31 -10.33 11.21
CA ARG A 226 -4.20 -9.05 11.93
C ARG A 226 -2.78 -8.69 12.40
N ALA A 227 -1.81 -9.58 12.26
CA ALA A 227 -0.43 -9.25 12.61
C ALA A 227 0.19 -8.28 11.61
N VAL A 228 1.05 -7.42 12.14
CA VAL A 228 1.85 -6.45 11.40
C VAL A 228 3.32 -6.74 11.70
N GLU A 229 4.13 -6.75 10.67
CA GLU A 229 5.58 -6.98 10.80
C GLU A 229 6.32 -5.96 9.92
N GLU A 230 7.29 -5.28 10.50
CA GLU A 230 8.12 -4.34 9.75
C GLU A 230 9.09 -5.07 8.83
N VAL A 231 9.19 -4.61 7.59
CA VAL A 231 10.21 -5.08 6.66
C VAL A 231 11.55 -4.49 7.06
N PRO A 232 12.57 -5.30 7.36
CA PRO A 232 13.87 -4.79 7.75
C PRO A 232 14.43 -3.81 6.72
N ALA A 233 15.02 -2.70 7.17
CA ALA A 233 15.51 -1.63 6.30
C ALA A 233 16.54 -2.13 5.25
N LYS A 234 17.29 -3.19 5.55
CA LYS A 234 18.19 -3.85 4.59
C LYS A 234 17.37 -4.48 3.45
N VAL A 235 16.37 -5.29 3.81
CA VAL A 235 15.49 -5.97 2.82
C VAL A 235 14.75 -4.94 1.98
N LEU A 236 14.27 -3.85 2.60
CA LEU A 236 13.62 -2.76 1.89
C LEU A 236 14.55 -2.16 0.83
N ARG A 237 15.79 -1.84 1.18
CA ARG A 237 16.78 -1.31 0.23
C ARG A 237 17.10 -2.30 -0.89
N ASP A 238 17.31 -3.56 -0.55
CA ASP A 238 17.68 -4.59 -1.53
C ASP A 238 16.55 -4.84 -2.53
N GLN A 239 15.28 -4.76 -2.09
CA GLN A 239 14.12 -5.05 -2.94
C GLN A 239 13.60 -3.85 -3.72
N ILE A 240 13.76 -2.64 -3.21
CA ILE A 240 13.17 -1.43 -3.80
C ILE A 240 14.16 -0.27 -3.95
N GLY A 241 15.44 -0.46 -3.61
CA GLY A 241 16.46 0.58 -3.69
C GLY A 241 16.58 1.22 -5.08
N GLY A 242 16.39 0.43 -6.13
CA GLY A 242 16.32 0.95 -7.50
C GLY A 242 15.02 1.72 -7.83
N LEU A 243 14.00 1.63 -6.99
CA LEU A 243 12.73 2.38 -7.13
C LEU A 243 12.73 3.67 -6.31
N LEU A 244 13.60 3.77 -5.31
CA LEU A 244 13.74 4.93 -4.45
C LEU A 244 15.21 5.36 -4.42
N GLU A 245 15.46 6.65 -4.57
CA GLU A 245 16.70 7.26 -4.08
C GLU A 245 16.63 7.26 -2.54
N LEU A 246 16.92 6.14 -1.92
CA LEU A 246 17.03 6.07 -0.46
C LEU A 246 18.30 6.82 -0.04
N PRO A 247 18.26 7.63 1.04
CA PRO A 247 19.45 8.30 1.53
C PRO A 247 20.57 7.28 1.83
N PRO A 248 21.85 7.64 1.63
CA PRO A 248 22.95 6.75 1.91
C PRO A 248 22.94 6.32 3.39
N ARG A 249 23.44 5.11 3.65
CA ARG A 249 23.54 4.57 5.01
C ARG A 249 24.21 5.59 5.95
N PRO A 250 23.68 5.86 7.14
CA PRO A 250 24.48 6.50 8.17
C PRO A 250 25.71 5.64 8.39
N ARG A 251 26.89 6.21 8.17
CA ARG A 251 28.15 5.53 8.48
C ARG A 251 28.21 5.35 9.98
N HIS A 252 28.13 4.13 10.47
CA HIS A 252 28.49 3.84 11.85
C HIS A 252 29.94 4.31 12.06
N PRO A 253 30.22 5.14 13.08
CA PRO A 253 31.59 5.45 13.42
C PRO A 253 32.28 4.14 13.74
N THR A 254 33.31 3.79 12.96
CA THR A 254 34.23 2.70 13.29
C THR A 254 34.82 3.03 14.64
N ARG A 255 34.53 2.22 15.68
CA ARG A 255 35.31 2.22 16.93
C ARG A 255 36.76 2.01 16.50
N ARG A 256 37.55 3.08 16.51
CA ARG A 256 38.99 2.96 16.50
C ARG A 256 39.35 2.24 17.80
N GLY A 257 39.92 1.05 17.67
CA GLY A 257 40.46 0.32 18.78
C GLY A 257 41.47 1.20 19.50
N ALA A 258 41.30 1.35 20.81
CA ALA A 258 42.36 1.77 21.68
C ALA A 258 43.33 0.59 21.77
N GLY A 259 44.49 0.76 21.17
CA GLY A 259 45.71 -0.01 21.47
C GLY A 259 46.43 0.70 22.59
#